data_296b1470faf03d8095279268952b87de
#
_entry.id   296b1470faf03d8095279268952b87de
#
_cell.length_a   1.000
_cell.length_b   1.000
_cell.length_c   1.000
_cell.angle_alpha   90.00
_cell.angle_beta   90.00
_cell.angle_gamma   90.00
#
_symmetry.space_group_name_H-M   'P 1'
#
loop_
_entity.id
_entity.type
_entity.pdbx_description
1 polymer ?
#
loop_
_entity_poly.entity_id
_entity_poly.type
_entity_poly.pdbx_seq_one_letter_code
_entity_poly.pdbx_strand_id
1 'polypeptide(L)'
;MNILITKGKEMEIEIRKARPTDVPALTGLLRSLGIFAHINAETPQATEARVRKHLALCLSDDSHLILVAQFPEGELAGYCAVHWLPYLILAGPEGYVSELFIHEKFRSQGIGAQLLEAIRAEAQKRGCARLMLLNMRKRESYQRQFYSKHGWEERPDAANFILPLVSHA
;
A
#
# COMPACT_ATOMS: atom_id res chain seq x y z
N MET A 1 3.77 -43.71 -18.91
CA MET A 1 2.63 -42.93 -18.41
C MET A 1 3.18 -41.61 -17.85
N ASN A 2 3.26 -40.61 -18.72
CA ASN A 2 3.84 -39.31 -18.34
C ASN A 2 2.74 -38.46 -17.69
N ILE A 3 2.88 -38.20 -16.39
CA ILE A 3 2.04 -37.25 -15.68
C ILE A 3 2.61 -35.83 -15.99
N LEU A 4 1.98 -35.13 -16.89
CA LEU A 4 2.18 -33.67 -17.08
C LEU A 4 1.60 -32.96 -15.86
N ILE A 5 2.48 -32.60 -14.92
CA ILE A 5 2.14 -31.61 -13.90
C ILE A 5 2.13 -30.25 -14.62
N THR A 6 0.95 -29.77 -14.97
CA THR A 6 0.75 -28.38 -15.38
C THR A 6 1.08 -27.49 -14.18
N LYS A 7 2.31 -26.96 -14.12
CA LYS A 7 2.63 -25.79 -13.31
C LYS A 7 1.65 -24.68 -13.73
N GLY A 8 0.80 -24.25 -12.80
CA GLY A 8 -0.06 -23.10 -13.02
C GLY A 8 0.80 -21.93 -13.51
N LYS A 9 0.28 -21.21 -14.51
CA LYS A 9 0.91 -20.02 -15.08
C LYS A 9 1.18 -19.06 -13.90
N GLU A 10 2.45 -18.91 -13.51
CA GLU A 10 2.81 -17.86 -12.55
C GLU A 10 2.31 -16.55 -13.15
N MET A 11 1.39 -15.89 -12.45
CA MET A 11 0.89 -14.60 -12.90
C MET A 11 2.04 -13.60 -12.77
N GLU A 12 2.57 -13.17 -13.91
CA GLU A 12 3.62 -12.19 -13.98
C GLU A 12 3.06 -10.84 -13.52
N ILE A 13 3.59 -10.31 -12.41
CA ILE A 13 3.22 -9.01 -11.86
C ILE A 13 4.45 -8.13 -11.85
N GLU A 14 4.33 -6.92 -12.39
CA GLU A 14 5.34 -5.88 -12.29
C GLU A 14 5.05 -4.99 -11.07
N ILE A 15 6.06 -4.83 -10.20
CA ILE A 15 6.04 -3.79 -9.15
C ILE A 15 6.79 -2.57 -9.68
N ARG A 16 6.09 -1.46 -9.84
CA ARG A 16 6.65 -0.22 -10.37
C ARG A 16 6.18 1.02 -9.62
N LYS A 17 6.88 2.13 -9.80
CA LYS A 17 6.43 3.44 -9.30
C LYS A 17 5.11 3.84 -9.97
N ALA A 18 4.22 4.45 -9.18
CA ALA A 18 2.98 5.02 -9.70
C ALA A 18 3.29 6.21 -10.63
N ARG A 19 2.39 6.44 -11.58
CA ARG A 19 2.44 7.52 -12.58
C ARG A 19 1.14 8.33 -12.53
N PRO A 20 1.12 9.57 -13.01
CA PRO A 20 -0.12 10.34 -13.11
C PRO A 20 -1.24 9.64 -13.90
N THR A 21 -0.86 8.81 -14.87
CA THR A 21 -1.79 8.00 -15.69
C THR A 21 -2.48 6.87 -14.92
N ASP A 22 -2.00 6.52 -13.71
CA ASP A 22 -2.62 5.48 -12.88
C ASP A 22 -3.86 5.97 -12.10
N VAL A 23 -4.16 7.25 -12.13
CA VAL A 23 -5.28 7.85 -11.37
C VAL A 23 -6.61 7.10 -11.58
N PRO A 24 -7.07 6.79 -12.80
CA PRO A 24 -8.33 6.06 -12.97
C PRO A 24 -8.30 4.66 -12.35
N ALA A 25 -7.21 3.91 -12.53
CA ALA A 25 -7.06 2.56 -12.01
C ALA A 25 -6.96 2.55 -10.46
N LEU A 26 -6.21 3.49 -9.86
CA LEU A 26 -6.14 3.68 -8.41
C LEU A 26 -7.50 4.08 -7.83
N THR A 27 -8.24 4.96 -8.52
CA THR A 27 -9.60 5.33 -8.13
C THR A 27 -10.53 4.12 -8.12
N GLY A 28 -10.51 3.31 -9.17
CA GLY A 28 -11.28 2.07 -9.26
C GLY A 28 -10.94 1.11 -8.13
N LEU A 29 -9.63 0.90 -7.87
CA LEU A 29 -9.15 0.05 -6.78
C LEU A 29 -9.65 0.54 -5.41
N LEU A 30 -9.49 1.82 -5.08
CA LEU A 30 -9.93 2.39 -3.80
C LEU A 30 -11.44 2.23 -3.59
N ARG A 31 -12.24 2.47 -4.62
CA ARG A 31 -13.70 2.30 -4.55
C ARG A 31 -14.10 0.83 -4.41
N SER A 32 -13.39 -0.09 -5.04
CA SER A 32 -13.65 -1.54 -4.95
C SER A 32 -13.43 -2.11 -3.55
N LEU A 33 -12.60 -1.45 -2.70
CA LEU A 33 -12.34 -1.92 -1.34
C LEU A 33 -13.59 -1.87 -0.44
N GLY A 34 -14.50 -0.93 -0.65
CA GLY A 34 -15.77 -0.81 0.07
C GLY A 34 -15.67 -0.48 1.57
N ILE A 35 -14.46 -0.34 2.12
CA ILE A 35 -14.19 -0.22 3.57
C ILE A 35 -14.15 1.23 4.07
N PHE A 36 -14.17 2.20 3.18
CA PHE A 36 -14.09 3.63 3.51
C PHE A 36 -15.43 4.30 3.27
N ALA A 37 -16.17 4.60 4.34
CA ALA A 37 -17.52 5.17 4.26
C ALA A 37 -17.56 6.46 3.42
N HIS A 38 -16.56 7.36 3.59
CA HIS A 38 -16.50 8.61 2.83
C HIS A 38 -16.29 8.38 1.33
N ILE A 39 -15.45 7.38 0.93
CA ILE A 39 -15.26 7.03 -0.49
C ILE A 39 -16.53 6.42 -1.07
N ASN A 40 -17.25 5.61 -0.28
CA ASN A 40 -18.49 5.00 -0.73
C ASN A 40 -19.60 6.04 -0.94
N ALA A 41 -19.59 7.12 -0.16
CA ALA A 41 -20.54 8.23 -0.26
C ALA A 41 -20.21 9.24 -1.38
N GLU A 42 -18.96 9.30 -1.84
CA GLU A 42 -18.53 10.20 -2.92
C GLU A 42 -18.99 9.70 -4.30
N THR A 43 -19.14 10.64 -5.25
CA THR A 43 -19.24 10.26 -6.67
C THR A 43 -17.88 9.73 -7.19
N PRO A 44 -17.87 8.89 -8.23
CA PRO A 44 -16.61 8.43 -8.85
C PRO A 44 -15.68 9.59 -9.27
N GLN A 45 -16.26 10.67 -9.80
CA GLN A 45 -15.55 11.87 -10.23
C GLN A 45 -14.90 12.61 -9.05
N ALA A 46 -15.60 12.72 -7.90
CA ALA A 46 -15.05 13.33 -6.69
C ALA A 46 -13.88 12.50 -6.13
N THR A 47 -14.03 11.17 -6.09
CA THR A 47 -12.94 10.27 -5.69
C THR A 47 -11.73 10.43 -6.62
N GLU A 48 -11.94 10.44 -7.95
CA GLU A 48 -10.87 10.60 -8.92
C GLU A 48 -10.14 11.94 -8.77
N ALA A 49 -10.87 13.04 -8.60
CA ALA A 49 -10.30 14.37 -8.41
C ALA A 49 -9.40 14.42 -7.15
N ARG A 50 -9.85 13.79 -6.05
CA ARG A 50 -9.08 13.67 -4.82
C ARG A 50 -7.83 12.81 -5.01
N VAL A 51 -7.95 11.64 -5.64
CA VAL A 51 -6.82 10.75 -5.94
C VAL A 51 -5.80 11.48 -6.81
N ARG A 52 -6.23 12.17 -7.86
CA ARG A 52 -5.36 12.97 -8.74
C ARG A 52 -4.60 14.03 -7.97
N LYS A 53 -5.28 14.79 -7.11
CA LYS A 53 -4.66 15.83 -6.29
C LYS A 53 -3.61 15.25 -5.34
N HIS A 54 -3.94 14.18 -4.62
CA HIS A 54 -3.03 13.60 -3.64
C HIS A 54 -1.87 12.85 -4.31
N LEU A 55 -2.11 12.12 -5.39
CA LEU A 55 -1.03 11.49 -6.15
C LEU A 55 -0.05 12.54 -6.69
N ALA A 56 -0.53 13.65 -7.23
CA ALA A 56 0.34 14.73 -7.70
C ALA A 56 1.23 15.30 -6.58
N LEU A 57 0.69 15.47 -5.36
CA LEU A 57 1.48 15.87 -4.19
C LEU A 57 2.53 14.82 -3.84
N CYS A 58 2.17 13.53 -3.82
CA CYS A 58 3.12 12.45 -3.52
C CYS A 58 4.22 12.29 -4.58
N LEU A 59 3.98 12.73 -5.81
CA LEU A 59 4.95 12.67 -6.91
C LEU A 59 5.75 13.96 -7.09
N SER A 60 5.49 15.01 -6.30
CA SER A 60 6.13 16.32 -6.46
C SER A 60 7.58 16.36 -6.00
N ASP A 61 7.96 15.46 -5.09
CA ASP A 61 9.31 15.34 -4.54
C ASP A 61 9.62 13.90 -4.10
N ASP A 62 10.77 13.71 -3.44
CA ASP A 62 11.24 12.40 -2.97
C ASP A 62 10.77 12.04 -1.54
N SER A 63 9.87 12.81 -0.93
CA SER A 63 9.36 12.54 0.43
C SER A 63 8.38 11.37 0.50
N HIS A 64 7.90 10.93 -0.66
CA HIS A 64 6.94 9.83 -0.80
C HIS A 64 7.38 8.82 -1.85
N LEU A 65 6.88 7.61 -1.74
CA LEU A 65 6.95 6.62 -2.81
C LEU A 65 5.62 5.86 -2.85
N ILE A 66 5.01 5.80 -4.03
CA ILE A 66 3.85 4.95 -4.28
C ILE A 66 4.26 3.89 -5.29
N LEU A 67 4.17 2.63 -4.88
CA LEU A 67 4.36 1.48 -5.75
C LEU A 67 3.01 0.88 -6.11
N VAL A 68 2.86 0.49 -7.36
CA VAL A 68 1.72 -0.27 -7.87
C VAL A 68 2.15 -1.65 -8.31
N ALA A 69 1.27 -2.63 -8.12
CA ALA A 69 1.41 -3.98 -8.65
C ALA A 69 0.51 -4.10 -9.87
N GLN A 70 1.09 -4.29 -11.05
CA GLN A 70 0.40 -4.27 -12.33
C GLN A 70 0.57 -5.58 -13.08
N PHE A 71 -0.53 -6.09 -13.65
CA PHE A 71 -0.50 -7.17 -14.63
C PHE A 71 -0.07 -6.68 -16.01
N PRO A 72 0.46 -7.58 -16.89
CA PRO A 72 0.89 -7.20 -18.24
C PRO A 72 -0.18 -6.49 -19.08
N GLU A 73 -1.45 -6.85 -18.87
CA GLU A 73 -2.61 -6.23 -19.55
C GLU A 73 -2.99 -4.85 -19.00
N GLY A 74 -2.28 -4.36 -17.98
CA GLY A 74 -2.44 -3.02 -17.43
C GLY A 74 -3.33 -2.92 -16.19
N GLU A 75 -4.01 -3.99 -15.76
CA GLU A 75 -4.83 -3.99 -14.56
C GLU A 75 -3.97 -3.86 -13.30
N LEU A 76 -4.37 -3.00 -12.35
CA LEU A 76 -3.71 -2.87 -11.05
C LEU A 76 -4.28 -3.88 -10.05
N ALA A 77 -3.39 -4.72 -9.53
CA ALA A 77 -3.72 -5.67 -8.45
C ALA A 77 -3.74 -5.03 -7.07
N GLY A 78 -2.95 -3.98 -6.87
CA GLY A 78 -2.81 -3.30 -5.58
C GLY A 78 -1.78 -2.18 -5.61
N TYR A 79 -1.62 -1.51 -4.48
CA TYR A 79 -0.59 -0.50 -4.30
C TYR A 79 -0.11 -0.41 -2.86
N CYS A 80 1.05 0.20 -2.67
CA CYS A 80 1.63 0.54 -1.38
C CYS A 80 2.15 1.98 -1.41
N ALA A 81 1.84 2.76 -0.38
CA ALA A 81 2.34 4.12 -0.20
C ALA A 81 3.21 4.21 1.04
N VAL A 82 4.36 4.87 0.93
CA VAL A 82 5.30 5.12 2.02
C VAL A 82 5.73 6.59 2.03
N HIS A 83 5.91 7.12 3.24
CA HIS A 83 6.42 8.45 3.52
C HIS A 83 7.80 8.32 4.16
N TRP A 84 8.76 9.09 3.69
CA TRP A 84 10.11 9.12 4.25
C TRP A 84 10.22 10.27 5.24
N LEU A 85 10.25 9.96 6.53
CA LEU A 85 10.17 10.92 7.62
C LEU A 85 11.55 11.13 8.26
N PRO A 86 12.14 12.33 8.18
CA PRO A 86 13.42 12.63 8.81
C PRO A 86 13.22 12.97 10.29
N TYR A 87 13.27 11.96 11.16
CA TYR A 87 13.24 12.18 12.61
C TYR A 87 14.61 12.60 13.16
N LEU A 88 14.63 13.66 13.96
CA LEU A 88 15.86 14.14 14.61
C LEU A 88 16.47 13.15 15.63
N ILE A 89 15.65 12.22 16.12
CA ILE A 89 16.04 11.25 17.16
C ILE A 89 16.52 9.90 16.61
N LEU A 90 16.42 9.69 15.29
CA LEU A 90 16.83 8.44 14.64
C LEU A 90 18.14 8.61 13.89
N ALA A 91 18.91 7.54 13.75
CA ALA A 91 20.16 7.53 12.99
C ALA A 91 19.96 7.68 11.47
N GLY A 92 18.74 7.52 10.98
CA GLY A 92 18.33 7.71 9.59
C GLY A 92 16.83 7.94 9.50
N PRO A 93 16.28 8.22 8.30
CA PRO A 93 14.85 8.40 8.14
C PRO A 93 14.04 7.19 8.60
N GLU A 94 12.77 7.40 8.92
CA GLU A 94 11.78 6.34 9.08
C GLU A 94 10.92 6.27 7.83
N GLY A 95 10.71 5.07 7.28
CA GLY A 95 9.70 4.87 6.24
C GLY A 95 8.35 4.53 6.89
N TYR A 96 7.37 5.42 6.80
CA TYR A 96 6.01 5.17 7.27
C TYR A 96 5.14 4.65 6.14
N VAL A 97 4.82 3.35 6.17
CA VAL A 97 3.87 2.73 5.22
C VAL A 97 2.46 3.11 5.64
N SER A 98 1.88 4.08 4.96
CA SER A 98 0.55 4.62 5.26
C SER A 98 -0.57 3.78 4.65
N GLU A 99 -0.32 3.15 3.52
CA GLU A 99 -1.33 2.43 2.76
C GLU A 99 -0.73 1.16 2.13
N LEU A 100 -1.45 0.05 2.27
CA LEU A 100 -1.21 -1.19 1.53
C LEU A 100 -2.56 -1.84 1.24
N PHE A 101 -2.96 -1.80 -0.02
CA PHE A 101 -4.24 -2.34 -0.45
C PHE A 101 -4.09 -3.23 -1.67
N ILE A 102 -4.71 -4.41 -1.60
CA ILE A 102 -4.79 -5.38 -2.69
C ILE A 102 -6.26 -5.56 -3.04
N HIS A 103 -6.57 -5.50 -4.33
CA HIS A 103 -7.91 -5.79 -4.84
C HIS A 103 -8.34 -7.18 -4.39
N GLU A 104 -9.59 -7.35 -3.96
CA GLU A 104 -10.10 -8.57 -3.32
C GLU A 104 -9.79 -9.83 -4.14
N LYS A 105 -10.05 -9.79 -5.45
CA LYS A 105 -9.81 -10.94 -6.35
C LYS A 105 -8.35 -11.37 -6.46
N PHE A 106 -7.39 -10.55 -6.03
CA PHE A 106 -5.95 -10.83 -6.09
C PHE A 106 -5.30 -11.03 -4.73
N ARG A 107 -6.08 -11.07 -3.66
CA ARG A 107 -5.56 -11.36 -2.31
C ARG A 107 -5.04 -12.79 -2.22
N SER A 108 -4.18 -13.04 -1.23
CA SER A 108 -3.59 -14.34 -0.93
C SER A 108 -2.68 -14.92 -2.03
N GLN A 109 -2.23 -14.08 -2.97
CA GLN A 109 -1.33 -14.44 -4.07
C GLN A 109 0.10 -13.87 -3.89
N GLY A 110 0.46 -13.43 -2.68
CA GLY A 110 1.80 -12.92 -2.37
C GLY A 110 2.07 -11.47 -2.81
N ILE A 111 1.14 -10.81 -3.47
CA ILE A 111 1.32 -9.45 -4.03
C ILE A 111 1.65 -8.41 -2.96
N GLY A 112 0.95 -8.47 -1.82
CA GLY A 112 1.23 -7.57 -0.69
C GLY A 112 2.62 -7.74 -0.12
N ALA A 113 3.14 -8.98 -0.09
CA ALA A 113 4.49 -9.27 0.35
C ALA A 113 5.54 -8.72 -0.64
N GLN A 114 5.30 -8.84 -1.94
CA GLN A 114 6.18 -8.30 -2.98
C GLN A 114 6.24 -6.76 -2.90
N LEU A 115 5.11 -6.08 -2.70
CA LEU A 115 5.07 -4.63 -2.49
C LEU A 115 5.88 -4.22 -1.25
N LEU A 116 5.71 -4.90 -0.11
CA LEU A 116 6.47 -4.61 1.11
C LEU A 116 7.96 -4.87 0.93
N GLU A 117 8.35 -5.92 0.22
CA GLU A 117 9.76 -6.21 -0.07
C GLU A 117 10.38 -5.13 -0.94
N ALA A 118 9.67 -4.63 -1.95
CA ALA A 118 10.13 -3.52 -2.78
C ALA A 118 10.29 -2.23 -1.96
N ILE A 119 9.37 -1.93 -1.03
CA ILE A 119 9.51 -0.81 -0.09
C ILE A 119 10.70 -1.02 0.84
N ARG A 120 10.94 -2.24 1.35
CA ARG A 120 12.09 -2.55 2.19
C ARG A 120 13.41 -2.30 1.47
N ALA A 121 13.52 -2.76 0.23
CA ALA A 121 14.70 -2.54 -0.59
C ALA A 121 14.97 -1.04 -0.83
N GLU A 122 13.93 -0.25 -1.09
CA GLU A 122 14.06 1.19 -1.26
C GLU A 122 14.45 1.90 0.06
N ALA A 123 13.86 1.50 1.19
CA ALA A 123 14.21 2.02 2.51
C ALA A 123 15.70 1.77 2.84
N GLN A 124 16.22 0.59 2.51
CA GLN A 124 17.64 0.27 2.69
C GLN A 124 18.53 1.18 1.84
N LYS A 125 18.19 1.42 0.57
CA LYS A 125 18.92 2.35 -0.30
C LYS A 125 18.94 3.78 0.24
N ARG A 126 17.87 4.21 0.91
CA ARG A 126 17.73 5.53 1.53
C ARG A 126 18.42 5.63 2.89
N GLY A 127 19.00 4.55 3.41
CA GLY A 127 19.60 4.51 4.75
C GLY A 127 18.57 4.68 5.87
N CYS A 128 17.33 4.25 5.68
CA CYS A 128 16.31 4.33 6.70
C CYS A 128 16.69 3.51 7.93
N ALA A 129 16.46 4.08 9.12
CA ALA A 129 16.69 3.39 10.39
C ALA A 129 15.67 2.27 10.62
N ARG A 130 14.44 2.44 10.10
CA ARG A 130 13.37 1.45 10.22
C ARG A 130 12.21 1.77 9.25
N LEU A 131 11.33 0.77 9.09
CA LEU A 131 9.99 0.94 8.54
C LEU A 131 8.96 0.86 9.67
N MET A 132 7.87 1.59 9.57
CA MET A 132 6.75 1.57 10.49
C MET A 132 5.42 1.55 9.72
N LEU A 133 4.39 0.96 10.30
CA LEU A 133 3.02 1.03 9.81
C LEU A 133 2.03 0.93 10.98
N LEU A 134 0.80 1.35 10.72
CA LEU A 134 -0.33 1.13 11.62
C LEU A 134 -1.25 0.08 11.00
N ASN A 135 -1.52 -1.00 11.73
CA ASN A 135 -2.49 -2.01 11.34
C ASN A 135 -3.59 -2.13 12.38
N MET A 136 -4.83 -1.94 11.96
CA MET A 136 -5.98 -2.07 12.86
C MET A 136 -6.19 -3.53 13.26
N ARG A 137 -6.23 -3.83 14.56
CA ARG A 137 -6.36 -5.21 15.08
C ARG A 137 -7.60 -5.97 14.56
N LYS A 138 -8.66 -5.25 14.19
CA LYS A 138 -9.87 -5.83 13.59
C LYS A 138 -9.75 -6.17 12.09
N ARG A 139 -8.66 -5.79 11.43
CA ARG A 139 -8.44 -6.10 10.02
C ARG A 139 -8.03 -7.57 9.83
N GLU A 140 -8.46 -8.16 8.72
CA GLU A 140 -8.05 -9.51 8.33
C GLU A 140 -6.53 -9.68 8.27
N SER A 141 -5.80 -8.67 7.79
CA SER A 141 -4.33 -8.67 7.74
C SER A 141 -3.70 -8.85 9.12
N TYR A 142 -4.30 -8.27 10.17
CA TYR A 142 -3.85 -8.47 11.55
C TYR A 142 -4.22 -9.87 12.04
N GLN A 143 -5.47 -10.31 11.86
CA GLN A 143 -5.97 -11.60 12.34
C GLN A 143 -5.17 -12.79 11.78
N ARG A 144 -4.77 -12.73 10.51
CA ARG A 144 -3.92 -13.74 9.87
C ARG A 144 -2.42 -13.52 10.08
N GLN A 145 -2.04 -12.55 10.93
CA GLN A 145 -0.64 -12.22 11.26
C GLN A 145 0.22 -11.91 10.02
N PHE A 146 -0.35 -11.19 9.06
CA PHE A 146 0.32 -10.93 7.78
C PHE A 146 1.68 -10.26 7.98
N TYR A 147 1.74 -9.17 8.74
CA TYR A 147 2.98 -8.43 8.96
C TYR A 147 4.00 -9.21 9.77
N SER A 148 3.58 -9.90 10.85
CA SER A 148 4.49 -10.69 11.69
C SER A 148 5.16 -11.82 10.91
N LYS A 149 4.42 -12.47 9.98
CA LYS A 149 4.98 -13.50 9.07
C LYS A 149 6.02 -12.94 8.09
N HIS A 150 6.05 -11.62 7.89
CA HIS A 150 7.01 -10.93 7.05
C HIS A 150 8.07 -10.15 7.86
N GLY A 151 8.28 -10.51 9.14
CA GLY A 151 9.36 -9.97 9.97
C GLY A 151 9.06 -8.63 10.61
N TRP A 152 7.79 -8.19 10.65
CA TRP A 152 7.38 -6.99 11.37
C TRP A 152 7.01 -7.33 12.80
N GLU A 153 7.42 -6.49 13.73
CA GLU A 153 7.15 -6.66 15.16
C GLU A 153 6.11 -5.63 15.63
N GLU A 154 5.10 -6.11 16.38
CA GLU A 154 4.13 -5.22 17.02
C GLU A 154 4.79 -4.50 18.21
N ARG A 155 4.49 -3.21 18.39
CA ARG A 155 4.92 -2.41 19.54
C ARG A 155 3.77 -2.33 20.55
N PRO A 156 3.73 -3.20 21.56
CA PRO A 156 2.60 -3.30 22.49
C PRO A 156 2.39 -2.05 23.34
N ASP A 157 3.48 -1.30 23.60
CA ASP A 157 3.46 -0.10 24.46
C ASP A 157 3.15 1.19 23.70
N ALA A 158 2.91 1.10 22.38
CA ALA A 158 2.56 2.26 21.56
C ALA A 158 1.04 2.42 21.46
N ALA A 159 0.54 3.64 21.67
CA ALA A 159 -0.84 4.00 21.44
C ALA A 159 -0.96 4.91 20.20
N ASN A 160 -2.04 4.76 19.45
CA ASN A 160 -2.38 5.65 18.34
C ASN A 160 -3.42 6.67 18.79
N PHE A 161 -3.12 7.96 18.60
CA PHE A 161 -4.04 9.06 18.92
C PHE A 161 -4.44 9.77 17.63
N ILE A 162 -5.74 10.04 17.47
CA ILE A 162 -6.29 10.77 16.33
C ILE A 162 -7.07 11.98 16.86
N LEU A 163 -6.76 13.17 16.34
CA LEU A 163 -7.55 14.38 16.54
C LEU A 163 -8.22 14.74 15.20
N PRO A 164 -9.54 14.46 15.03
CA PRO A 164 -10.24 14.87 13.83
C PRO A 164 -10.30 16.40 13.70
N LEU A 165 -9.91 16.92 12.54
CA LEU A 165 -9.94 18.36 12.24
C LEU A 165 -11.15 18.76 11.38
N VAL A 166 -11.86 17.77 10.83
CA VAL A 166 -13.11 17.95 10.10
C VAL A 166 -14.15 17.00 10.69
N SER A 167 -15.37 17.50 10.88
CA SER A 167 -16.49 16.65 11.28
C SER A 167 -16.84 15.76 10.10
N HIS A 168 -16.67 14.46 10.26
CA HIS A 168 -17.30 13.50 9.35
C HIS A 168 -18.78 13.45 9.72
N ALA A 169 -19.60 14.22 8.98
CA ALA A 169 -21.04 14.10 9.04
C ALA A 169 -21.49 12.73 8.51
#